data_c7156b3cbaa354cec863a9de6408b6ae
#
_entry.id   c7156b3cbaa354cec863a9de6408b6ae
#
_cell.length_a   1.000
_cell.length_b   1.000
_cell.length_c   1.000
_cell.angle_alpha   90.00
_cell.angle_beta   90.00
_cell.angle_gamma   90.00
#
_symmetry.space_group_name_H-M   'P 1'
#
loop_
_entity.id
_entity.type
_entity.pdbx_description
1 polymer ?
#
loop_
_entity_poly.entity_id
_entity_poly.type
_entity_poly.pdbx_seq_one_letter_code
_entity_poly.pdbx_strand_id
1 'polypeptide(L)'
;MTRILLLISAFLLIQFAALSQDIPTPSLITDRQPIPKEVIKATREFRERLLADPYRPAYHFAFPEDNGRPGDPNGAFFANGQYHLMYLYNREGRGFSWGHVSSTDLLNWRHHPDAILPGNGDDGCFSGGAFVDDDGSAILSYWMLWGAKGIGLAKSTDQNFNHWDKSGSNPVIKSTEWGITDLKDSDGRVFHVGSADPSNIWKQDGHYYMATGNLLVLRKYGSRGTGLPANIEKEPFLPADSLNYQGDRLYLFASDDLKNWKYQHEFYQSDRKWTNKNEDNMCPSFLPLPAGPKGGKPSGKHLLLFISHNRGAQYYVGSYKNDHFYPENHGRMTWNDNAYFAPEALVDGKGRQIMWSWIFDDRPDSLISHNGWTGTFGLPRTLWVGNDGTLRMRPVKELESLRMKESVVSNIKVVSGSVVKLQEPGNELMELEITMPPNSAKQYGVKVGVSEDGREETVIYYDKSEKKLKFDTRKSGLSFGRKMIEEAPFELKVGEPLVLRIFIDKSIIEVFANDRQAIGRMVYPALGGRGISLFSAGGDMAVKSIKSWEMSPSNPY
;
A
#
# COMPACT_ATOMS: atom_id res chain seq x y z
N MET A 1 -4.09 31.23 70.24
CA MET A 1 -4.30 30.92 68.81
C MET A 1 -3.06 31.14 67.97
N THR A 2 -2.12 31.98 68.28
CA THR A 2 -0.98 32.36 67.45
C THR A 2 0.18 31.34 67.42
N ARG A 3 0.31 30.46 68.39
CA ARG A 3 1.37 29.43 68.42
C ARG A 3 1.05 28.14 67.67
N ILE A 4 -0.22 27.83 67.42
CA ILE A 4 -0.64 26.62 66.65
C ILE A 4 -0.55 26.88 65.16
N LEU A 5 -0.74 28.13 64.69
CA LEU A 5 -0.57 28.45 63.25
C LEU A 5 0.89 28.41 62.77
N LEU A 6 1.86 28.73 63.64
CA LEU A 6 3.27 28.65 63.29
C LEU A 6 3.80 27.21 63.16
N LEU A 7 3.24 26.26 63.93
CA LEU A 7 3.62 24.84 63.81
C LEU A 7 3.03 24.18 62.56
N ILE A 8 1.85 24.55 62.12
CA ILE A 8 1.24 24.03 60.88
C ILE A 8 1.97 24.58 59.65
N SER A 9 2.40 25.86 59.68
CA SER A 9 3.20 26.43 58.56
C SER A 9 4.60 25.81 58.44
N ALA A 10 5.23 25.45 59.58
CA ALA A 10 6.52 24.77 59.55
C ALA A 10 6.39 23.32 59.09
N PHE A 11 5.30 22.62 59.41
CA PHE A 11 5.07 21.24 58.94
C PHE A 11 4.75 21.17 57.44
N LEU A 12 4.02 22.15 56.89
CA LEU A 12 3.76 22.27 55.46
C LEU A 12 5.03 22.65 54.66
N LEU A 13 5.90 23.49 55.20
CA LEU A 13 7.17 23.82 54.56
C LEU A 13 8.17 22.64 54.58
N ILE A 14 8.16 21.79 55.62
CA ILE A 14 8.98 20.59 55.68
C ILE A 14 8.48 19.50 54.71
N GLN A 15 7.15 19.39 54.50
CA GLN A 15 6.62 18.46 53.52
C GLN A 15 6.89 18.89 52.07
N PHE A 16 6.94 20.20 51.77
CA PHE A 16 7.32 20.67 50.44
C PHE A 16 8.83 20.56 50.18
N ALA A 17 9.68 20.67 51.19
CA ALA A 17 11.12 20.47 51.07
C ALA A 17 11.51 18.98 50.93
N ALA A 18 10.67 18.03 51.40
CA ALA A 18 10.90 16.61 51.25
C ALA A 18 10.43 16.02 49.88
N LEU A 19 9.73 16.82 49.06
CA LEU A 19 9.26 16.40 47.74
C LEU A 19 10.15 16.86 46.57
N SER A 20 11.18 17.64 46.85
CA SER A 20 12.24 17.93 45.88
C SER A 20 13.40 16.92 46.04
N GLN A 21 13.10 15.65 46.05
CA GLN A 21 14.16 14.69 45.73
C GLN A 21 14.52 14.91 44.26
N ASP A 22 15.79 15.23 44.04
CA ASP A 22 16.39 15.29 42.72
C ASP A 22 15.91 14.08 41.90
N ILE A 23 15.06 14.32 40.92
CA ILE A 23 14.78 13.33 39.89
C ILE A 23 16.14 13.15 39.23
N PRO A 24 16.80 11.99 39.34
CA PRO A 24 18.10 11.80 38.73
C PRO A 24 17.94 12.08 37.24
N THR A 25 18.62 13.11 36.75
CA THR A 25 18.71 13.37 35.31
C THR A 25 19.28 12.10 34.70
N PRO A 26 18.56 11.42 33.79
CA PRO A 26 19.09 10.19 33.21
C PRO A 26 20.47 10.47 32.63
N SER A 27 21.48 9.73 33.07
CA SER A 27 22.86 9.81 32.58
C SER A 27 22.99 9.73 31.05
N LEU A 28 21.95 9.15 30.42
CA LEU A 28 21.76 9.07 28.98
C LEU A 28 21.77 10.41 28.22
N ILE A 29 21.51 11.53 28.88
CA ILE A 29 21.51 12.86 28.22
C ILE A 29 22.94 13.43 28.15
N THR A 30 23.79 13.13 29.12
CA THR A 30 25.14 13.69 29.23
C THR A 30 26.21 12.81 28.58
N ASP A 31 25.93 11.52 28.41
CA ASP A 31 26.92 10.56 27.85
C ASP A 31 26.95 10.52 26.32
N ARG A 32 26.04 11.24 25.65
CA ARG A 32 26.03 11.33 24.18
C ARG A 32 26.85 12.53 23.72
N GLN A 33 27.64 12.32 22.68
CA GLN A 33 28.29 13.42 21.99
C GLN A 33 27.24 14.45 21.53
N PRO A 34 27.49 15.77 21.73
CA PRO A 34 26.60 16.80 21.23
C PRO A 34 26.39 16.64 19.72
N ILE A 35 25.18 16.86 19.26
CA ILE A 35 24.91 16.87 17.81
C ILE A 35 25.67 18.06 17.20
N PRO A 36 26.54 17.82 16.20
CA PRO A 36 27.25 18.90 15.52
C PRO A 36 26.28 19.92 14.92
N LYS A 37 26.64 21.20 14.98
CA LYS A 37 25.79 22.29 14.43
C LYS A 37 25.56 22.13 12.94
N GLU A 38 26.53 21.57 12.23
CA GLU A 38 26.48 21.29 10.79
C GLU A 38 25.41 20.25 10.48
N VAL A 39 25.26 19.21 11.30
CA VAL A 39 24.21 18.19 11.15
C VAL A 39 22.84 18.79 11.37
N ILE A 40 22.68 19.63 12.41
CA ILE A 40 21.41 20.32 12.68
C ILE A 40 21.04 21.24 11.51
N LYS A 41 22.01 22.00 10.98
CA LYS A 41 21.81 22.89 9.83
C LYS A 41 21.44 22.09 8.59
N ALA A 42 22.19 21.04 8.25
CA ALA A 42 21.91 20.18 7.10
C ALA A 42 20.52 19.52 7.17
N THR A 43 20.12 19.04 8.36
CA THR A 43 18.76 18.49 8.56
C THR A 43 17.67 19.52 8.31
N ARG A 44 17.88 20.77 8.75
CA ARG A 44 16.92 21.85 8.49
C ARG A 44 16.82 22.18 7.00
N GLU A 45 17.96 22.36 6.34
CA GLU A 45 18.03 22.63 4.90
C GLU A 45 17.37 21.50 4.09
N PHE A 46 17.59 20.26 4.49
CA PHE A 46 16.93 19.10 3.85
C PHE A 46 15.40 19.17 3.97
N ARG A 47 14.87 19.42 5.16
CA ARG A 47 13.40 19.59 5.35
C ARG A 47 12.84 20.75 4.52
N GLU A 48 13.53 21.89 4.48
CA GLU A 48 13.12 23.05 3.68
C GLU A 48 13.07 22.70 2.18
N ARG A 49 14.01 21.89 1.70
CA ARG A 49 14.03 21.39 0.31
C ARG A 49 12.87 20.44 0.04
N LEU A 50 12.56 19.52 0.95
CA LEU A 50 11.42 18.60 0.81
C LEU A 50 10.09 19.35 0.78
N LEU A 51 9.93 20.36 1.63
CA LEU A 51 8.72 21.20 1.64
C LEU A 51 8.56 22.02 0.35
N ALA A 52 9.65 22.47 -0.23
CA ALA A 52 9.65 23.25 -1.46
C ALA A 52 9.52 22.39 -2.74
N ASP A 53 9.64 21.05 -2.62
CA ASP A 53 9.57 20.15 -3.77
C ASP A 53 8.14 20.14 -4.36
N PRO A 54 7.97 20.48 -5.65
CA PRO A 54 6.65 20.54 -6.27
C PRO A 54 6.01 19.16 -6.49
N TYR A 55 6.77 18.08 -6.39
CA TYR A 55 6.30 16.72 -6.65
C TYR A 55 6.11 15.87 -5.41
N ARG A 56 6.78 16.22 -4.27
CA ARG A 56 6.68 15.43 -3.05
C ARG A 56 5.27 15.53 -2.46
N PRO A 57 4.56 14.39 -2.29
CA PRO A 57 3.21 14.38 -1.76
C PRO A 57 3.12 14.98 -0.35
N ALA A 58 2.00 15.63 -0.06
CA ALA A 58 1.77 16.30 1.21
C ALA A 58 0.89 15.48 2.16
N TYR A 59 -0.04 14.66 1.64
CA TYR A 59 -0.93 13.82 2.44
C TYR A 59 -0.98 12.33 2.06
N HIS A 60 -0.44 11.92 0.91
CA HIS A 60 -0.04 10.53 0.72
C HIS A 60 1.22 10.27 1.53
N PHE A 61 1.30 9.14 2.21
CA PHE A 61 2.49 8.82 3.00
C PHE A 61 3.72 8.76 2.08
N ALA A 62 4.61 9.72 2.25
CA ALA A 62 5.88 9.79 1.56
C ALA A 62 7.00 9.51 2.56
N PHE A 63 7.92 8.63 2.19
CA PHE A 63 8.99 8.23 3.07
C PHE A 63 9.96 9.39 3.36
N PRO A 64 10.45 9.50 4.59
CA PRO A 64 11.45 10.50 4.95
C PRO A 64 12.88 10.05 4.62
N GLU A 65 13.03 8.81 4.17
CA GLU A 65 14.31 8.21 3.83
C GLU A 65 14.82 8.79 2.50
N ASP A 66 15.94 9.41 2.52
CA ASP A 66 16.57 10.11 1.41
C ASP A 66 16.68 9.26 0.12
N ASN A 67 17.85 8.70 -0.18
CA ASN A 67 18.11 7.84 -1.33
C ASN A 67 17.89 6.35 -1.03
N GLY A 68 17.27 6.00 0.08
CA GLY A 68 17.04 4.62 0.51
C GLY A 68 16.10 3.81 -0.39
N ARG A 69 15.51 4.45 -1.40
CA ARG A 69 14.62 3.81 -2.38
C ARG A 69 13.58 2.91 -1.73
N PRO A 70 12.71 3.47 -0.89
CA PRO A 70 11.66 2.70 -0.28
C PRO A 70 10.70 2.15 -1.33
N GLY A 71 10.16 0.98 -1.05
CA GLY A 71 9.31 0.23 -1.96
C GLY A 71 8.10 -0.37 -1.24
N ASP A 72 8.05 -1.68 -1.16
CA ASP A 72 6.88 -2.44 -0.69
C ASP A 72 6.44 -2.05 0.72
N PRO A 73 5.15 -1.76 0.98
CA PRO A 73 4.60 -1.87 2.31
C PRO A 73 4.69 -3.33 2.76
N ASN A 74 5.06 -3.54 4.00
CA ASN A 74 5.25 -4.86 4.60
C ASN A 74 4.68 -4.88 6.01
N GLY A 75 4.45 -6.06 6.52
CA GLY A 75 4.26 -6.31 7.93
C GLY A 75 3.22 -5.41 8.61
N ALA A 76 2.09 -5.13 7.97
CA ALA A 76 1.02 -4.32 8.54
C ALA A 76 0.25 -5.07 9.62
N PHE A 77 0.06 -4.47 10.80
CA PHE A 77 -0.77 -5.04 11.87
C PHE A 77 -1.40 -3.95 12.74
N PHE A 78 -2.44 -4.33 13.48
CA PHE A 78 -3.08 -3.46 14.46
C PHE A 78 -2.90 -4.05 15.86
N ALA A 79 -2.30 -3.29 16.76
CA ALA A 79 -2.08 -3.69 18.13
C ALA A 79 -2.09 -2.47 19.06
N ASN A 80 -2.50 -2.63 20.30
CA ASN A 80 -2.48 -1.59 21.34
C ASN A 80 -3.18 -0.28 20.90
N GLY A 81 -4.22 -0.38 20.05
CA GLY A 81 -4.95 0.78 19.54
C GLY A 81 -4.22 1.57 18.44
N GLN A 82 -3.15 1.03 17.88
CA GLN A 82 -2.34 1.66 16.84
C GLN A 82 -2.24 0.77 15.60
N TYR A 83 -2.17 1.42 14.46
CA TYR A 83 -1.82 0.82 13.17
C TYR A 83 -0.30 0.84 13.05
N HIS A 84 0.30 -0.29 12.81
CA HIS A 84 1.72 -0.45 12.54
C HIS A 84 1.91 -0.84 11.08
N LEU A 85 2.88 -0.22 10.43
CA LEU A 85 3.21 -0.46 9.04
C LEU A 85 4.72 -0.42 8.87
N MET A 86 5.26 -1.41 8.21
CA MET A 86 6.65 -1.43 7.80
C MET A 86 6.77 -1.10 6.33
N TYR A 87 7.95 -0.69 5.91
CA TYR A 87 8.28 -0.46 4.52
C TYR A 87 9.67 -0.97 4.20
N LEU A 88 9.77 -1.61 3.06
CA LEU A 88 11.04 -2.06 2.51
C LEU A 88 11.84 -0.85 2.02
N TYR A 89 13.13 -0.77 2.39
CA TYR A 89 14.04 0.21 1.82
C TYR A 89 15.48 -0.31 1.83
N ASN A 90 16.31 0.22 0.95
CA ASN A 90 17.71 -0.13 0.89
C ASN A 90 18.52 0.91 1.69
N ARG A 91 18.80 0.58 2.95
CA ARG A 91 19.54 1.47 3.84
C ARG A 91 21.02 1.50 3.47
N GLU A 92 21.54 2.70 3.24
CA GLU A 92 22.96 2.88 2.90
C GLU A 92 23.90 2.22 3.91
N GLY A 93 24.84 1.43 3.43
CA GLY A 93 25.78 0.66 4.24
C GLY A 93 25.19 -0.50 5.04
N ARG A 94 23.89 -0.79 4.89
CA ARG A 94 23.19 -1.87 5.60
C ARG A 94 22.46 -2.85 4.68
N GLY A 95 22.00 -2.41 3.50
CA GLY A 95 21.21 -3.21 2.58
C GLY A 95 19.69 -3.17 2.87
N PHE A 96 18.95 -4.08 2.27
CA PHE A 96 17.49 -4.14 2.41
C PHE A 96 17.06 -4.37 3.85
N SER A 97 16.27 -3.43 4.34
CA SER A 97 15.83 -3.30 5.73
C SER A 97 14.35 -2.94 5.77
N TRP A 98 13.71 -3.10 6.93
CA TRP A 98 12.34 -2.64 7.14
C TRP A 98 12.32 -1.46 8.09
N GLY A 99 11.94 -0.28 7.58
CA GLY A 99 11.56 0.85 8.41
C GLY A 99 10.20 0.58 9.06
N HIS A 100 9.92 1.24 10.18
CA HIS A 100 8.70 1.04 10.96
C HIS A 100 8.04 2.38 11.28
N VAL A 101 6.74 2.45 11.02
CA VAL A 101 5.89 3.59 11.39
C VAL A 101 4.63 3.12 12.09
N SER A 102 4.07 3.95 12.98
CA SER A 102 2.75 3.72 13.59
C SER A 102 1.86 4.95 13.53
N SER A 103 0.55 4.73 13.55
CA SER A 103 -0.46 5.78 13.54
C SER A 103 -1.67 5.38 14.37
N THR A 104 -2.35 6.36 14.96
CA THR A 104 -3.66 6.17 15.59
C THR A 104 -4.82 6.53 14.68
N ASP A 105 -4.54 7.21 13.56
CA ASP A 105 -5.53 7.79 12.66
C ASP A 105 -5.31 7.48 11.17
N LEU A 106 -4.30 6.67 10.83
CA LEU A 106 -3.94 6.31 9.45
C LEU A 106 -3.37 7.45 8.59
N LEU A 107 -3.24 8.64 9.13
CA LEU A 107 -2.86 9.87 8.42
C LEU A 107 -1.55 10.45 8.94
N ASN A 108 -1.43 10.53 10.26
CA ASN A 108 -0.26 11.07 10.93
C ASN A 108 0.59 9.91 11.46
N TRP A 109 1.83 9.81 10.98
CA TRP A 109 2.70 8.68 11.24
C TRP A 109 3.87 9.06 12.15
N ARG A 110 4.08 8.24 13.16
CA ARG A 110 5.26 8.29 14.03
C ARG A 110 6.29 7.30 13.54
N HIS A 111 7.55 7.73 13.42
CA HIS A 111 8.68 6.85 13.11
C HIS A 111 9.18 6.12 14.35
N HIS A 112 9.56 4.88 14.15
CA HIS A 112 10.19 3.99 15.11
C HIS A 112 11.61 3.61 14.65
N PRO A 113 12.45 2.98 15.50
CA PRO A 113 13.62 2.27 15.01
C PRO A 113 13.22 1.25 13.93
N ASP A 114 14.14 0.97 13.01
CA ASP A 114 13.93 -0.07 12.01
C ASP A 114 13.49 -1.38 12.67
N ALA A 115 12.48 -2.03 12.11
CA ALA A 115 11.99 -3.29 12.65
C ALA A 115 13.01 -4.41 12.47
N ILE A 116 13.49 -4.61 11.25
CA ILE A 116 14.53 -5.61 10.96
C ILE A 116 15.61 -5.04 10.04
N LEU A 117 16.84 -5.41 10.35
CA LEU A 117 18.06 -5.05 9.61
C LEU A 117 18.78 -6.33 9.19
N PRO A 118 19.57 -6.33 8.10
CA PRO A 118 20.45 -7.44 7.77
C PRO A 118 21.36 -7.85 8.92
N GLY A 119 21.68 -9.12 9.01
CA GLY A 119 22.52 -9.73 10.04
C GLY A 119 21.89 -10.98 10.63
N ASN A 120 22.65 -11.69 11.49
CA ASN A 120 22.20 -12.94 12.12
C ASN A 120 21.77 -14.02 11.11
N GLY A 121 22.55 -14.16 10.02
CA GLY A 121 22.35 -15.20 9.01
C GLY A 121 21.69 -14.75 7.71
N ASP A 122 21.31 -13.49 7.60
CA ASP A 122 20.87 -12.90 6.34
C ASP A 122 21.70 -11.66 5.95
N ASP A 123 21.76 -11.36 4.64
CA ASP A 123 22.40 -10.17 4.08
C ASP A 123 21.38 -9.16 3.55
N GLY A 124 20.09 -9.43 3.73
CA GLY A 124 18.98 -8.55 3.39
C GLY A 124 17.66 -9.10 3.89
N CYS A 125 16.79 -8.21 4.35
CA CYS A 125 15.43 -8.51 4.75
C CYS A 125 14.50 -8.04 3.64
N PHE A 126 13.91 -8.96 2.89
CA PHE A 126 13.04 -8.63 1.78
C PHE A 126 11.57 -8.78 2.17
N SER A 127 10.63 -8.68 1.23
CA SER A 127 9.20 -8.54 1.52
C SER A 127 8.60 -9.68 2.35
N GLY A 128 7.48 -9.39 3.01
CA GLY A 128 6.74 -10.32 3.86
C GLY A 128 5.65 -9.63 4.68
N GLY A 129 5.06 -10.33 5.62
CA GLY A 129 3.88 -9.89 6.36
C GLY A 129 4.05 -9.87 7.89
N ALA A 130 2.96 -9.60 8.61
CA ALA A 130 2.93 -9.61 10.07
C ALA A 130 1.72 -10.38 10.63
N PHE A 131 1.87 -10.82 11.87
CA PHE A 131 0.84 -11.49 12.63
C PHE A 131 0.94 -11.10 14.12
N VAL A 132 -0.17 -10.87 14.77
CA VAL A 132 -0.23 -10.67 16.23
C VAL A 132 -0.79 -11.94 16.85
N ASP A 133 0.00 -12.60 17.69
CA ASP A 133 -0.38 -13.83 18.36
C ASP A 133 -1.27 -13.57 19.58
N ASP A 134 -1.89 -14.63 20.11
CA ASP A 134 -2.82 -14.57 21.24
C ASP A 134 -2.19 -14.00 22.52
N ASP A 135 -0.87 -14.07 22.66
CA ASP A 135 -0.10 -13.48 23.77
C ASP A 135 0.17 -11.96 23.61
N GLY A 136 -0.29 -11.36 22.50
CA GLY A 136 -0.07 -9.95 22.18
C GLY A 136 1.28 -9.66 21.54
N SER A 137 2.14 -10.65 21.35
CA SER A 137 3.39 -10.48 20.62
C SER A 137 3.13 -10.33 19.12
N ALA A 138 3.92 -9.49 18.45
CA ALA A 138 3.90 -9.38 17.00
C ALA A 138 5.03 -10.21 16.38
N ILE A 139 4.73 -10.85 15.26
CA ILE A 139 5.65 -11.71 14.52
C ILE A 139 5.70 -11.21 13.09
N LEU A 140 6.90 -10.92 12.59
CA LEU A 140 7.14 -10.61 11.18
C LEU A 140 7.64 -11.87 10.48
N SER A 141 7.12 -12.15 9.30
CA SER A 141 7.65 -13.12 8.34
C SER A 141 8.32 -12.36 7.20
N TYR A 142 9.51 -12.74 6.79
CA TYR A 142 10.25 -12.03 5.75
C TYR A 142 11.12 -12.97 4.92
N TRP A 143 11.39 -12.60 3.69
CA TRP A 143 12.32 -13.34 2.85
C TRP A 143 13.76 -12.92 3.15
N MET A 144 14.57 -13.88 3.56
CA MET A 144 16.01 -13.70 3.83
C MET A 144 16.79 -13.68 2.52
N LEU A 145 17.17 -12.48 2.09
CA LEU A 145 17.83 -12.28 0.80
C LEU A 145 19.36 -12.46 0.96
N TRP A 146 19.96 -13.02 -0.06
CA TRP A 146 21.42 -13.21 -0.26
C TRP A 146 22.11 -14.19 0.70
N GLY A 147 21.88 -14.12 1.99
CA GLY A 147 22.57 -14.90 3.03
C GLY A 147 22.06 -16.33 3.18
N ALA A 148 21.41 -16.63 4.30
CA ALA A 148 20.98 -17.98 4.67
C ALA A 148 19.93 -18.61 3.75
N LYS A 149 19.35 -17.83 2.85
CA LYS A 149 18.32 -18.23 1.89
C LYS A 149 17.11 -18.92 2.54
N GLY A 150 15.95 -18.35 2.37
CA GLY A 150 14.71 -18.90 2.87
C GLY A 150 13.85 -17.88 3.59
N ILE A 151 12.91 -18.35 4.41
CA ILE A 151 11.99 -17.51 5.16
C ILE A 151 12.48 -17.37 6.60
N GLY A 152 12.58 -16.13 7.07
CA GLY A 152 12.88 -15.78 8.44
C GLY A 152 11.68 -15.26 9.19
N LEU A 153 11.73 -15.37 10.52
CA LEU A 153 10.79 -14.76 11.45
C LEU A 153 11.52 -13.85 12.41
N ALA A 154 10.85 -12.76 12.81
CA ALA A 154 11.28 -11.90 13.90
C ALA A 154 10.10 -11.64 14.83
N LYS A 155 10.33 -11.59 16.15
CA LYS A 155 9.29 -11.42 17.16
C LYS A 155 9.57 -10.19 18.02
N SER A 156 8.51 -9.43 18.32
CA SER A 156 8.54 -8.35 19.30
C SER A 156 7.53 -8.61 20.40
N THR A 157 7.95 -8.37 21.65
CA THR A 157 7.12 -8.50 22.84
C THR A 157 6.97 -7.17 23.60
N ASP A 158 7.68 -6.10 23.15
CA ASP A 158 7.56 -4.80 23.78
C ASP A 158 6.30 -4.05 23.33
N GLN A 159 5.75 -3.23 24.21
CA GLN A 159 4.46 -2.55 23.98
C GLN A 159 4.44 -1.58 22.80
N ASN A 160 5.62 -1.09 22.38
CA ASN A 160 5.77 -0.13 21.29
C ASN A 160 6.33 -0.76 20.02
N PHE A 161 6.66 -2.06 20.07
CA PHE A 161 7.26 -2.79 18.95
C PHE A 161 8.53 -2.13 18.40
N ASN A 162 9.37 -1.58 19.29
CA ASN A 162 10.62 -0.93 18.94
C ASN A 162 11.80 -1.90 18.86
N HIS A 163 11.64 -3.08 19.43
CA HIS A 163 12.68 -4.10 19.47
C HIS A 163 12.16 -5.42 18.90
N TRP A 164 12.93 -5.98 17.98
CA TRP A 164 12.59 -7.20 17.26
C TRP A 164 13.73 -8.20 17.32
N ASP A 165 13.44 -9.38 17.81
CA ASP A 165 14.39 -10.48 17.88
C ASP A 165 14.18 -11.45 16.73
N LYS A 166 15.19 -11.63 15.87
CA LYS A 166 15.17 -12.66 14.84
C LYS A 166 15.19 -14.04 15.47
N SER A 167 14.35 -14.95 14.96
CA SER A 167 14.29 -16.33 15.47
C SER A 167 15.65 -17.02 15.34
N GLY A 168 16.07 -17.69 16.42
CA GLY A 168 17.27 -18.53 16.38
C GLY A 168 17.14 -19.76 15.47
N SER A 169 15.92 -20.06 15.01
CA SER A 169 15.64 -21.15 14.06
C SER A 169 15.64 -20.70 12.59
N ASN A 170 15.95 -19.42 12.33
CA ASN A 170 15.99 -18.91 10.95
C ASN A 170 17.11 -19.57 10.12
N PRO A 171 16.87 -19.89 8.84
CA PRO A 171 15.57 -19.80 8.16
C PRO A 171 14.61 -20.90 8.62
N VAL A 172 13.36 -20.52 8.96
CA VAL A 172 12.32 -21.48 9.38
C VAL A 172 11.79 -22.31 8.22
N ILE A 173 11.88 -21.79 7.00
CA ILE A 173 11.71 -22.53 5.74
C ILE A 173 13.02 -22.34 4.97
N LYS A 174 13.79 -23.40 4.79
CA LYS A 174 15.08 -23.33 4.13
C LYS A 174 14.92 -23.50 2.62
N SER A 175 15.43 -22.56 1.86
CA SER A 175 15.54 -22.69 0.40
C SER A 175 16.75 -23.54 0.00
N THR A 176 16.62 -24.34 -1.04
CA THR A 176 17.73 -25.08 -1.68
C THR A 176 18.41 -24.22 -2.73
N GLU A 177 17.64 -23.36 -3.39
CA GLU A 177 18.12 -22.32 -4.28
C GLU A 177 17.47 -20.98 -3.92
N TRP A 178 17.85 -19.90 -4.58
CA TRP A 178 17.28 -18.58 -4.35
C TRP A 178 15.76 -18.55 -4.56
N GLY A 179 15.00 -18.46 -3.45
CA GLY A 179 13.55 -18.43 -3.43
C GLY A 179 12.85 -19.74 -3.81
N ILE A 180 13.57 -20.89 -3.78
CA ILE A 180 13.04 -22.20 -4.12
C ILE A 180 13.49 -23.23 -3.11
N THR A 181 12.58 -24.13 -2.76
CA THR A 181 12.84 -25.30 -1.91
C THR A 181 12.57 -26.59 -2.68
N ASP A 182 13.55 -27.49 -2.71
CA ASP A 182 13.39 -28.82 -3.27
C ASP A 182 12.84 -29.76 -2.20
N LEU A 183 11.75 -30.41 -2.52
CA LEU A 183 11.11 -31.40 -1.68
C LEU A 183 11.08 -32.74 -2.40
N LYS A 184 10.84 -33.84 -1.64
CA LYS A 184 10.66 -35.18 -2.20
C LYS A 184 9.25 -35.67 -1.90
N ASP A 185 8.61 -36.23 -2.91
CA ASP A 185 7.34 -36.94 -2.72
C ASP A 185 7.55 -38.32 -2.07
N SER A 186 6.47 -39.07 -1.86
CA SER A 186 6.49 -40.42 -1.29
C SER A 186 7.32 -41.42 -2.11
N ASP A 187 7.47 -41.17 -3.41
CA ASP A 187 8.21 -42.01 -4.33
C ASP A 187 9.69 -41.57 -4.47
N GLY A 188 10.08 -40.54 -3.71
CA GLY A 188 11.42 -39.98 -3.70
C GLY A 188 11.74 -39.06 -4.90
N ARG A 189 10.73 -38.68 -5.69
CA ARG A 189 10.88 -37.75 -6.81
C ARG A 189 11.00 -36.32 -6.26
N VAL A 190 11.96 -35.57 -6.80
CA VAL A 190 12.16 -34.16 -6.43
C VAL A 190 11.13 -33.29 -7.13
N PHE A 191 10.50 -32.42 -6.38
CA PHE A 191 9.67 -31.33 -6.89
C PHE A 191 10.04 -30.00 -6.22
N HIS A 192 9.68 -28.89 -6.87
CA HIS A 192 10.07 -27.56 -6.46
C HIS A 192 8.88 -26.79 -5.92
N VAL A 193 9.05 -26.11 -4.79
CA VAL A 193 8.08 -25.17 -4.24
C VAL A 193 8.73 -23.79 -4.12
N GLY A 194 7.95 -22.74 -4.28
CA GLY A 194 8.41 -21.38 -4.02
C GLY A 194 8.65 -21.17 -2.53
N SER A 195 9.72 -20.47 -2.17
CA SER A 195 10.04 -20.06 -0.81
C SER A 195 10.59 -18.64 -0.79
N ALA A 196 9.91 -17.76 -1.51
CA ALA A 196 10.16 -16.31 -1.54
C ALA A 196 8.92 -15.59 -0.97
N ASP A 197 9.05 -14.32 -0.62
CA ASP A 197 8.00 -13.43 -0.12
C ASP A 197 6.87 -14.16 0.63
N PRO A 198 7.03 -14.40 1.94
CA PRO A 198 5.98 -15.04 2.72
C PRO A 198 4.79 -14.08 2.90
N SER A 199 3.58 -14.63 3.03
CA SER A 199 2.41 -13.89 3.47
C SER A 199 2.52 -13.52 4.96
N ASN A 200 1.55 -12.75 5.46
CA ASN A 200 1.23 -12.78 6.89
C ASN A 200 1.01 -14.22 7.36
N ILE A 201 1.30 -14.48 8.64
CA ILE A 201 0.93 -15.73 9.30
C ILE A 201 -0.55 -15.62 9.70
N TRP A 202 -1.26 -16.73 9.73
CA TRP A 202 -2.55 -16.84 10.39
C TRP A 202 -2.63 -18.10 11.24
N LYS A 203 -3.55 -18.12 12.22
CA LYS A 203 -3.73 -19.22 13.15
C LYS A 203 -5.11 -19.82 13.00
N GLN A 204 -5.21 -21.13 12.89
CA GLN A 204 -6.46 -21.87 12.83
C GLN A 204 -6.30 -23.21 13.56
N ASP A 205 -7.27 -23.54 14.41
CA ASP A 205 -7.33 -24.82 15.15
C ASP A 205 -6.03 -25.15 15.91
N GLY A 206 -5.32 -24.12 16.39
CA GLY A 206 -4.06 -24.23 17.12
C GLY A 206 -2.80 -24.33 16.26
N HIS A 207 -2.93 -24.40 14.95
CA HIS A 207 -1.84 -24.44 14.00
C HIS A 207 -1.59 -23.07 13.37
N TYR A 208 -0.34 -22.78 13.06
CA TYR A 208 0.09 -21.60 12.31
C TYR A 208 0.25 -21.96 10.84
N TYR A 209 -0.20 -21.09 9.98
CA TYR A 209 -0.12 -21.23 8.52
C TYR A 209 0.56 -20.01 7.90
N MET A 210 1.26 -20.22 6.80
CA MET A 210 1.92 -19.20 6.01
C MET A 210 1.98 -19.66 4.56
N ALA A 211 1.67 -18.76 3.62
CA ALA A 211 1.83 -19.03 2.19
C ALA A 211 3.09 -18.34 1.67
N THR A 212 3.79 -18.95 0.72
CA THR A 212 5.02 -18.42 0.14
C THR A 212 4.90 -18.19 -1.35
N GLY A 213 5.56 -17.16 -1.85
CA GLY A 213 5.51 -16.71 -3.24
C GLY A 213 6.28 -17.58 -4.21
N ASN A 214 6.02 -17.36 -5.49
CA ASN A 214 6.53 -18.17 -6.58
C ASN A 214 7.54 -17.44 -7.48
N LEU A 215 8.81 -17.48 -7.11
CA LEU A 215 9.91 -16.90 -7.90
C LEU A 215 10.17 -17.63 -9.23
N LEU A 216 9.71 -18.85 -9.36
CA LEU A 216 9.99 -19.72 -10.51
C LEU A 216 9.46 -19.13 -11.82
N VAL A 217 8.34 -18.43 -11.78
CA VAL A 217 7.78 -17.72 -12.94
C VAL A 217 8.73 -16.62 -13.41
N LEU A 218 9.32 -15.87 -12.49
CA LEU A 218 10.28 -14.81 -12.81
C LEU A 218 11.57 -15.36 -13.44
N ARG A 219 12.04 -16.50 -12.97
CA ARG A 219 13.22 -17.16 -13.56
C ARG A 219 12.99 -17.52 -15.02
N LYS A 220 11.80 -17.97 -15.36
CA LYS A 220 11.47 -18.37 -16.72
C LYS A 220 11.20 -17.20 -17.65
N TYR A 221 10.41 -16.22 -17.19
CA TYR A 221 9.90 -15.15 -18.06
C TYR A 221 10.54 -13.78 -17.80
N GLY A 222 11.37 -13.68 -16.76
CA GLY A 222 11.96 -12.42 -16.32
C GLY A 222 10.96 -11.51 -15.62
N SER A 223 11.47 -10.59 -14.80
CA SER A 223 10.67 -9.46 -14.31
C SER A 223 10.85 -8.29 -15.26
N ARG A 224 9.77 -7.54 -15.40
CA ARG A 224 9.91 -6.21 -15.92
C ARG A 224 10.07 -5.31 -14.74
N GLY A 225 11.09 -4.61 -14.65
CA GLY A 225 11.14 -3.41 -13.82
C GLY A 225 9.93 -2.51 -14.11
N THR A 226 10.00 -1.26 -13.76
CA THR A 226 8.98 -0.22 -14.00
C THR A 226 8.65 0.01 -15.50
N GLY A 227 8.57 -0.99 -16.32
CA GLY A 227 8.41 -0.85 -17.77
C GLY A 227 7.17 -1.51 -18.33
N LEU A 228 6.76 -1.07 -19.51
CA LEU A 228 5.59 -1.54 -20.27
C LEU A 228 5.59 -3.06 -20.56
N PRO A 229 4.41 -3.69 -20.73
CA PRO A 229 4.25 -5.13 -20.90
C PRO A 229 5.01 -5.69 -22.14
N ALA A 230 5.79 -6.80 -21.97
CA ALA A 230 6.23 -7.59 -23.09
C ALA A 230 5.02 -8.29 -23.71
N ASN A 231 5.02 -8.47 -25.01
CA ASN A 231 4.03 -9.28 -25.72
C ASN A 231 4.18 -10.77 -25.36
N ILE A 232 3.99 -11.09 -24.07
CA ILE A 232 4.07 -12.46 -23.57
C ILE A 232 2.77 -13.23 -23.85
N GLU A 233 1.71 -12.53 -24.22
CA GLU A 233 0.42 -13.11 -24.63
C GLU A 233 0.52 -14.08 -25.82
N LYS A 234 1.59 -14.00 -26.60
CA LYS A 234 1.79 -14.84 -27.79
C LYS A 234 2.47 -16.18 -27.52
N GLU A 235 3.02 -16.41 -26.33
CA GLU A 235 3.64 -17.70 -26.05
C GLU A 235 2.60 -18.78 -25.74
N PRO A 236 2.72 -20.01 -26.32
CA PRO A 236 1.79 -21.09 -26.02
C PRO A 236 1.88 -21.49 -24.53
N PHE A 237 0.75 -21.84 -23.93
CA PHE A 237 0.74 -22.44 -22.60
C PHE A 237 1.51 -23.78 -22.64
N LEU A 238 2.29 -24.00 -21.57
CA LEU A 238 2.87 -25.33 -21.35
C LEU A 238 1.76 -26.29 -20.91
N PRO A 239 1.91 -27.62 -21.15
CA PRO A 239 0.97 -28.61 -20.64
C PRO A 239 0.75 -28.49 -19.12
N ALA A 240 -0.45 -28.78 -18.66
CA ALA A 240 -0.83 -28.63 -17.25
C ALA A 240 -0.03 -29.56 -16.31
N ASP A 241 0.51 -30.63 -16.82
CA ASP A 241 1.34 -31.61 -16.12
C ASP A 241 2.84 -31.26 -16.06
N SER A 242 3.25 -30.18 -16.73
CA SER A 242 4.60 -29.69 -16.54
C SER A 242 4.70 -29.09 -15.11
N LEU A 243 5.49 -29.75 -14.27
CA LEU A 243 5.83 -29.27 -12.91
C LEU A 243 6.44 -27.86 -12.87
N ASN A 244 6.77 -27.32 -14.01
CA ASN A 244 7.30 -25.98 -14.22
C ASN A 244 6.15 -25.00 -14.39
N TYR A 245 5.44 -24.75 -13.29
CA TYR A 245 4.42 -23.80 -13.06
C TYR A 245 4.14 -22.89 -14.16
N GLN A 246 2.93 -22.59 -14.15
CA GLN A 246 2.25 -21.80 -15.10
C GLN A 246 1.39 -20.81 -14.38
N GLY A 247 1.97 -19.59 -14.21
CA GLY A 247 1.27 -18.48 -13.64
C GLY A 247 1.33 -18.43 -12.12
N ASP A 248 0.48 -17.62 -11.57
CA ASP A 248 0.41 -17.32 -10.16
C ASP A 248 0.08 -18.56 -9.32
N ARG A 249 0.88 -18.79 -8.28
CA ARG A 249 0.74 -19.86 -7.28
C ARG A 249 1.33 -19.43 -5.96
N LEU A 250 0.77 -19.98 -4.90
CA LEU A 250 1.36 -19.93 -3.56
C LEU A 250 1.46 -21.35 -2.99
N TYR A 251 2.38 -21.53 -2.09
CA TYR A 251 2.68 -22.80 -1.44
C TYR A 251 2.39 -22.68 0.05
N LEU A 252 1.53 -23.54 0.58
CA LEU A 252 1.13 -23.52 1.98
C LEU A 252 2.09 -24.29 2.85
N PHE A 253 2.52 -23.65 3.93
CA PHE A 253 3.30 -24.25 5.01
C PHE A 253 2.52 -24.15 6.31
N ALA A 254 2.67 -25.15 7.20
CA ALA A 254 2.07 -25.16 8.52
C ALA A 254 3.12 -25.46 9.60
N SER A 255 2.87 -24.95 10.81
CA SER A 255 3.73 -25.14 11.98
C SER A 255 2.88 -25.18 13.27
N ASP A 256 3.34 -25.96 14.26
CA ASP A 256 2.75 -25.99 15.61
C ASP A 256 3.47 -25.05 16.59
N ASP A 257 4.67 -24.60 16.24
CA ASP A 257 5.60 -23.94 17.18
C ASP A 257 6.33 -22.71 16.61
N LEU A 258 5.99 -22.27 15.39
CA LEU A 258 6.65 -21.18 14.66
C LEU A 258 8.13 -21.43 14.31
N LYS A 259 8.66 -22.62 14.61
CA LYS A 259 10.05 -22.99 14.36
C LYS A 259 10.19 -24.03 13.27
N ASN A 260 9.28 -25.02 13.30
CA ASN A 260 9.29 -26.17 12.41
C ASN A 260 8.14 -26.07 11.43
N TRP A 261 8.43 -25.62 10.19
CA TRP A 261 7.44 -25.44 9.15
C TRP A 261 7.49 -26.61 8.14
N LYS A 262 6.32 -27.13 7.79
CA LYS A 262 6.18 -28.25 6.85
C LYS A 262 5.30 -27.82 5.68
N TYR A 263 5.74 -28.08 4.48
CA TYR A 263 4.92 -27.94 3.29
C TYR A 263 3.69 -28.82 3.36
N GLN A 264 2.55 -28.26 3.02
CA GLN A 264 1.27 -28.96 2.96
C GLN A 264 0.90 -29.27 1.50
N HIS A 265 0.61 -28.25 0.72
CA HIS A 265 0.16 -28.34 -0.67
C HIS A 265 0.19 -26.95 -1.34
N GLU A 266 -0.15 -26.88 -2.62
CA GLU A 266 -0.45 -25.62 -3.29
C GLU A 266 -1.66 -24.96 -2.64
N PHE A 267 -1.54 -23.69 -2.27
CA PHE A 267 -2.57 -22.99 -1.49
C PHE A 267 -3.88 -22.80 -2.26
N TYR A 268 -3.79 -22.62 -3.58
CA TYR A 268 -4.93 -22.50 -4.49
C TYR A 268 -4.53 -22.88 -5.92
N GLN A 269 -5.53 -23.14 -6.74
CA GLN A 269 -5.34 -23.29 -8.19
C GLN A 269 -5.74 -22.00 -8.89
N SER A 270 -4.81 -21.43 -9.68
CA SER A 270 -5.11 -20.27 -10.50
C SER A 270 -5.96 -20.65 -11.73
N ASP A 271 -6.85 -19.76 -12.14
CA ASP A 271 -7.69 -19.93 -13.31
C ASP A 271 -7.15 -19.08 -14.47
N ARG A 272 -6.83 -19.72 -15.59
CA ARG A 272 -6.24 -19.09 -16.77
C ARG A 272 -7.13 -18.05 -17.46
N LYS A 273 -8.40 -17.97 -17.11
CA LYS A 273 -9.26 -16.88 -17.55
C LYS A 273 -8.92 -15.54 -16.87
N TRP A 274 -8.21 -15.57 -15.73
CA TRP A 274 -7.89 -14.38 -14.93
C TRP A 274 -6.44 -13.93 -15.07
N THR A 275 -5.51 -14.87 -15.10
CA THR A 275 -4.07 -14.60 -15.13
C THR A 275 -3.38 -15.35 -16.23
N ASN A 276 -2.30 -14.80 -16.76
CA ASN A 276 -1.46 -15.41 -17.76
C ASN A 276 -0.38 -16.29 -17.12
N LYS A 277 0.22 -17.16 -17.91
CA LYS A 277 1.29 -18.08 -17.47
C LYS A 277 2.54 -17.37 -16.93
N ASN A 278 2.77 -16.15 -17.36
CA ASN A 278 3.92 -15.33 -16.97
C ASN A 278 3.63 -14.39 -15.80
N GLU A 279 2.47 -14.51 -15.20
CA GLU A 279 2.13 -13.79 -13.99
C GLU A 279 2.54 -14.63 -12.78
N ASP A 280 3.42 -14.09 -11.97
CA ASP A 280 3.83 -14.65 -10.69
C ASP A 280 2.88 -14.23 -9.57
N ASN A 281 3.08 -14.78 -8.37
CA ASN A 281 2.45 -14.32 -7.15
C ASN A 281 3.53 -14.06 -6.11
N MET A 282 3.73 -12.79 -5.79
CA MET A 282 4.70 -12.30 -4.82
C MET A 282 4.04 -11.24 -3.92
N CYS A 283 4.66 -10.91 -2.79
CA CYS A 283 4.12 -10.02 -1.76
C CYS A 283 2.67 -10.40 -1.36
N PRO A 284 2.38 -11.66 -1.04
CA PRO A 284 1.02 -12.08 -0.73
C PRO A 284 0.58 -11.59 0.64
N SER A 285 -0.68 -11.12 0.74
CA SER A 285 -1.36 -10.81 2.01
C SER A 285 -2.71 -11.50 2.01
N PHE A 286 -2.98 -12.35 3.01
CA PHE A 286 -4.18 -13.20 3.07
C PHE A 286 -4.95 -12.96 4.37
N LEU A 287 -6.15 -12.36 4.24
CA LEU A 287 -6.94 -11.92 5.38
C LEU A 287 -8.45 -12.16 5.17
N PRO A 288 -9.22 -12.35 6.27
CA PRO A 288 -10.67 -12.40 6.20
C PRO A 288 -11.25 -11.06 5.77
N LEU A 289 -12.26 -11.09 4.89
CA LEU A 289 -12.89 -9.91 4.31
C LEU A 289 -14.21 -9.58 5.03
N PRO A 290 -14.42 -8.35 5.55
CA PRO A 290 -15.69 -7.96 6.15
C PRO A 290 -16.80 -7.77 5.11
N ALA A 291 -18.07 -7.80 5.57
CA ALA A 291 -19.24 -7.60 4.71
C ALA A 291 -19.56 -6.13 4.40
N GLY A 292 -18.85 -5.19 5.02
CA GLY A 292 -19.11 -3.76 4.81
C GLY A 292 -17.95 -2.86 5.22
N PRO A 293 -18.00 -1.58 4.81
CA PRO A 293 -16.88 -0.64 5.00
C PRO A 293 -16.65 -0.23 6.46
N LYS A 294 -17.58 -0.54 7.35
CA LYS A 294 -17.43 -0.26 8.80
C LYS A 294 -16.72 -1.38 9.55
N GLY A 295 -16.36 -2.46 8.87
CA GLY A 295 -15.79 -3.65 9.48
C GLY A 295 -16.85 -4.57 10.11
N GLY A 296 -16.56 -5.10 11.28
CA GLY A 296 -17.40 -6.06 11.99
C GLY A 296 -16.93 -7.49 11.78
N LYS A 297 -17.85 -8.46 11.90
CA LYS A 297 -17.50 -9.87 11.71
C LYS A 297 -17.09 -10.17 10.27
N PRO A 298 -16.17 -11.12 10.05
CA PRO A 298 -15.85 -11.61 8.73
C PRO A 298 -17.10 -12.10 7.97
N SER A 299 -17.13 -11.86 6.66
CA SER A 299 -18.24 -12.27 5.77
C SER A 299 -18.27 -13.77 5.46
N GLY A 300 -17.24 -14.51 5.85
CA GLY A 300 -16.95 -15.87 5.37
C GLY A 300 -16.13 -15.91 4.08
N LYS A 301 -15.83 -14.76 3.49
CA LYS A 301 -14.88 -14.63 2.38
C LYS A 301 -13.53 -14.17 2.86
N HIS A 302 -12.50 -14.52 2.10
CA HIS A 302 -11.13 -14.07 2.29
C HIS A 302 -10.66 -13.30 1.05
N LEU A 303 -9.74 -12.41 1.26
CA LEU A 303 -9.03 -11.68 0.24
C LEU A 303 -7.57 -12.14 0.22
N LEU A 304 -7.10 -12.58 -0.93
CA LEU A 304 -5.70 -12.73 -1.23
C LEU A 304 -5.27 -11.56 -2.10
N LEU A 305 -4.45 -10.68 -1.55
CA LEU A 305 -3.75 -9.62 -2.27
C LEU A 305 -2.40 -10.14 -2.71
N PHE A 306 -1.92 -9.74 -3.89
CA PHE A 306 -0.61 -10.10 -4.39
C PHE A 306 -0.18 -9.19 -5.54
N ILE A 307 1.06 -9.34 -5.96
CA ILE A 307 1.52 -8.77 -7.22
C ILE A 307 1.90 -9.86 -8.22
N SER A 308 1.75 -9.51 -9.48
CA SER A 308 2.60 -10.06 -10.53
C SER A 308 3.53 -8.96 -11.00
N HIS A 309 4.83 -9.24 -11.09
CA HIS A 309 5.83 -8.21 -11.44
C HIS A 309 5.50 -7.51 -12.76
N ASN A 310 4.85 -8.21 -13.68
CA ASN A 310 4.49 -7.69 -14.99
C ASN A 310 3.14 -6.96 -15.04
N ARG A 311 2.34 -7.01 -13.94
CA ARG A 311 0.95 -6.51 -13.92
C ARG A 311 0.60 -5.70 -12.66
N GLY A 312 1.53 -5.60 -11.70
CA GLY A 312 1.29 -4.88 -10.44
C GLY A 312 0.29 -5.57 -9.52
N ALA A 313 -0.34 -4.78 -8.65
CA ALA A 313 -1.23 -5.27 -7.62
C ALA A 313 -2.53 -5.85 -8.18
N GLN A 314 -2.89 -7.03 -7.67
CA GLN A 314 -4.12 -7.73 -8.01
C GLN A 314 -4.61 -8.57 -6.83
N TYR A 315 -5.78 -9.17 -6.96
CA TYR A 315 -6.41 -9.88 -5.87
C TYR A 315 -7.33 -10.99 -6.31
N TYR A 316 -7.54 -11.95 -5.39
CA TYR A 316 -8.63 -12.90 -5.43
C TYR A 316 -9.55 -12.71 -4.22
N VAL A 317 -10.86 -12.75 -4.45
CA VAL A 317 -11.88 -12.93 -3.41
C VAL A 317 -12.39 -14.37 -3.50
N GLY A 318 -12.45 -15.09 -2.38
CA GLY A 318 -12.87 -16.48 -2.39
C GLY A 318 -13.20 -17.04 -1.02
N SER A 319 -13.40 -18.35 -0.95
CA SER A 319 -13.66 -19.10 0.26
C SER A 319 -12.40 -19.83 0.72
N TYR A 320 -12.16 -19.88 2.02
CA TYR A 320 -11.07 -20.65 2.64
C TYR A 320 -11.67 -21.80 3.45
N LYS A 321 -11.33 -23.04 3.09
CA LYS A 321 -11.85 -24.26 3.75
C LYS A 321 -10.81 -25.37 3.67
N ASN A 322 -10.65 -26.11 4.77
CA ASN A 322 -9.74 -27.27 4.85
C ASN A 322 -8.35 -26.91 4.29
N ASP A 323 -7.80 -25.80 4.74
CA ASP A 323 -6.49 -25.26 4.40
C ASP A 323 -6.29 -24.90 2.91
N HIS A 324 -7.35 -24.97 2.11
CA HIS A 324 -7.35 -24.55 0.72
C HIS A 324 -8.11 -23.25 0.52
N PHE A 325 -7.55 -22.37 -0.31
CA PHE A 325 -8.25 -21.19 -0.79
C PHE A 325 -8.87 -21.47 -2.16
N TYR A 326 -10.14 -21.13 -2.30
CA TYR A 326 -10.92 -21.30 -3.53
C TYR A 326 -11.26 -19.92 -4.10
N PRO A 327 -10.48 -19.39 -5.06
CA PRO A 327 -10.77 -18.13 -5.72
C PRO A 327 -12.12 -18.17 -6.46
N GLU A 328 -12.95 -17.16 -6.25
CA GLU A 328 -14.26 -17.02 -6.88
C GLU A 328 -14.33 -15.81 -7.81
N ASN A 329 -13.61 -14.75 -7.46
CA ASN A 329 -13.50 -13.53 -8.22
C ASN A 329 -12.06 -13.03 -8.25
N HIS A 330 -11.68 -12.38 -9.33
CA HIS A 330 -10.39 -11.76 -9.55
C HIS A 330 -10.54 -10.30 -9.95
N GLY A 331 -9.60 -9.48 -9.56
CA GLY A 331 -9.50 -8.10 -10.05
C GLY A 331 -8.07 -7.57 -9.94
N ARG A 332 -7.85 -6.43 -10.55
CA ARG A 332 -6.56 -5.74 -10.59
C ARG A 332 -6.69 -4.33 -10.05
N MET A 333 -5.57 -3.75 -9.64
CA MET A 333 -5.47 -2.34 -9.24
C MET A 333 -4.63 -1.54 -10.23
N THR A 334 -3.97 -2.21 -11.16
CA THR A 334 -3.44 -1.72 -12.44
C THR A 334 -3.81 -2.71 -13.53
N TRP A 335 -3.99 -2.25 -14.75
CA TRP A 335 -4.54 -3.05 -15.85
C TRP A 335 -3.60 -3.13 -17.05
N ASN A 336 -3.06 -2.01 -17.48
CA ASN A 336 -2.18 -1.94 -18.65
C ASN A 336 -0.70 -1.88 -18.26
N ASP A 337 -0.39 -1.54 -17.02
CA ASP A 337 0.97 -1.49 -16.49
C ASP A 337 1.07 -2.10 -15.07
N ASN A 338 2.08 -1.71 -14.31
CA ASN A 338 2.32 -2.14 -12.94
C ASN A 338 2.57 -0.95 -11.98
N ALA A 339 1.97 0.21 -12.24
CA ALA A 339 2.24 1.44 -11.48
C ALA A 339 1.83 1.37 -10.00
N TYR A 340 0.87 0.52 -9.64
CA TYR A 340 0.40 0.28 -8.29
C TYR A 340 0.83 -1.13 -7.86
N PHE A 341 1.66 -1.24 -6.81
CA PHE A 341 2.48 -2.43 -6.58
C PHE A 341 2.52 -2.83 -5.11
N ALA A 342 2.83 -4.12 -4.83
CA ALA A 342 3.03 -4.69 -3.50
C ALA A 342 1.95 -4.29 -2.48
N PRO A 343 0.71 -4.80 -2.61
CA PRO A 343 -0.35 -4.48 -1.67
C PRO A 343 -0.13 -5.23 -0.35
N GLU A 344 -0.20 -4.51 0.76
CA GLU A 344 -0.17 -5.07 2.11
C GLU A 344 -1.41 -4.62 2.89
N ALA A 345 -1.98 -5.48 3.72
CA ALA A 345 -3.19 -5.19 4.46
C ALA A 345 -3.17 -5.69 5.91
N LEU A 346 -4.01 -5.08 6.73
CA LEU A 346 -4.29 -5.51 8.10
C LEU A 346 -5.80 -5.53 8.36
N VAL A 347 -6.20 -6.19 9.45
CA VAL A 347 -7.54 -6.06 10.04
C VAL A 347 -7.42 -5.29 11.34
N ASP A 348 -8.17 -4.18 11.47
CA ASP A 348 -8.13 -3.33 12.65
C ASP A 348 -9.06 -3.80 13.78
N GLY A 349 -9.01 -3.12 14.93
CA GLY A 349 -9.85 -3.43 16.09
C GLY A 349 -11.36 -3.30 15.87
N LYS A 350 -11.80 -2.71 14.76
CA LYS A 350 -13.20 -2.66 14.33
C LYS A 350 -13.57 -3.75 13.34
N GLY A 351 -12.60 -4.57 12.93
CA GLY A 351 -12.75 -5.59 11.89
C GLY A 351 -12.76 -5.01 10.47
N ARG A 352 -12.26 -3.78 10.25
CA ARG A 352 -12.05 -3.24 8.91
C ARG A 352 -10.77 -3.83 8.33
N GLN A 353 -10.81 -4.24 7.09
CA GLN A 353 -9.59 -4.54 6.36
C GLN A 353 -9.08 -3.27 5.69
N ILE A 354 -7.85 -2.89 5.97
CA ILE A 354 -7.21 -1.68 5.47
C ILE A 354 -5.95 -2.06 4.71
N MET A 355 -5.78 -1.50 3.52
CA MET A 355 -4.70 -1.82 2.59
C MET A 355 -3.91 -0.58 2.20
N TRP A 356 -2.60 -0.75 2.01
CA TRP A 356 -1.67 0.16 1.33
C TRP A 356 -1.06 -0.54 0.13
N SER A 357 -0.44 0.25 -0.74
CA SER A 357 0.33 -0.26 -1.87
C SER A 357 1.36 0.77 -2.29
N TRP A 358 2.49 0.35 -2.81
CA TRP A 358 3.49 1.26 -3.34
C TRP A 358 3.03 1.83 -4.70
N ILE A 359 3.20 3.13 -4.89
CA ILE A 359 3.04 3.78 -6.21
C ILE A 359 4.44 4.04 -6.77
N PHE A 360 4.72 3.52 -7.96
CA PHE A 360 6.02 3.68 -8.60
C PHE A 360 6.32 5.13 -8.93
N ASP A 361 7.54 5.56 -8.59
CA ASP A 361 8.13 6.83 -8.98
C ASP A 361 8.91 6.63 -10.27
N ASP A 362 8.48 7.28 -11.35
CA ASP A 362 9.07 7.16 -12.67
C ASP A 362 10.14 8.24 -12.95
N ARG A 363 10.53 9.03 -11.95
CA ARG A 363 11.62 10.01 -12.10
C ARG A 363 12.96 9.30 -12.34
N PRO A 364 13.84 9.85 -13.18
CA PRO A 364 15.20 9.34 -13.34
C PRO A 364 15.97 9.35 -12.02
N ASP A 365 16.86 8.37 -11.82
CA ASP A 365 17.70 8.25 -10.63
C ASP A 365 18.47 9.53 -10.28
N SER A 366 18.89 10.28 -11.29
CA SER A 366 19.57 11.56 -11.10
C SER A 366 18.68 12.61 -10.43
N LEU A 367 17.39 12.65 -10.76
CA LEU A 367 16.43 13.56 -10.12
C LEU A 367 16.07 13.08 -8.73
N ILE A 368 15.87 11.77 -8.53
CA ILE A 368 15.62 11.17 -7.21
C ILE A 368 16.76 11.53 -6.26
N SER A 369 18.01 11.27 -6.66
CA SER A 369 19.20 11.60 -5.86
C SER A 369 19.35 13.10 -5.61
N HIS A 370 19.03 13.94 -6.60
CA HIS A 370 19.08 15.39 -6.43
C HIS A 370 18.02 15.91 -5.44
N ASN A 371 16.82 15.38 -5.51
CA ASN A 371 15.71 15.82 -4.66
C ASN A 371 15.78 15.21 -3.26
N GLY A 372 16.46 14.07 -3.08
CA GLY A 372 16.68 13.42 -1.80
C GLY A 372 15.46 12.68 -1.25
N TRP A 373 14.52 12.29 -2.11
CA TRP A 373 13.40 11.46 -1.72
C TRP A 373 12.88 10.64 -2.91
N THR A 374 12.29 9.50 -2.61
CA THR A 374 11.50 8.70 -3.54
C THR A 374 10.57 7.79 -2.75
N GLY A 375 9.58 7.23 -3.41
CA GLY A 375 8.64 6.29 -2.83
C GLY A 375 7.50 6.95 -2.07
N THR A 376 6.32 6.40 -2.29
CA THR A 376 5.09 6.83 -1.63
C THR A 376 4.11 5.68 -1.64
N PHE A 377 3.24 5.64 -0.65
CA PHE A 377 2.10 4.75 -0.66
C PHE A 377 0.86 5.44 -1.21
N GLY A 378 0.03 4.67 -1.89
CA GLY A 378 -1.34 5.07 -2.18
C GLY A 378 -2.11 5.32 -0.88
N LEU A 379 -3.20 6.06 -0.98
CA LEU A 379 -4.08 6.31 0.16
C LEU A 379 -4.51 4.99 0.81
N PRO A 380 -4.56 4.91 2.14
CA PRO A 380 -5.10 3.73 2.80
C PRO A 380 -6.53 3.48 2.35
N ARG A 381 -6.83 2.23 1.95
CA ARG A 381 -8.13 1.83 1.42
C ARG A 381 -8.83 0.87 2.37
N THR A 382 -10.08 1.15 2.70
CA THR A 382 -10.95 0.18 3.35
C THR A 382 -11.49 -0.79 2.30
N LEU A 383 -11.38 -2.10 2.59
CA LEU A 383 -11.79 -3.19 1.70
C LEU A 383 -12.93 -4.00 2.32
N TRP A 384 -13.89 -4.42 1.50
CA TRP A 384 -14.99 -5.30 1.92
C TRP A 384 -15.61 -6.04 0.72
N VAL A 385 -16.37 -7.10 0.97
CA VAL A 385 -17.10 -7.81 -0.08
C VAL A 385 -18.46 -7.15 -0.31
N GLY A 386 -18.79 -6.89 -1.58
CA GLY A 386 -20.11 -6.44 -1.98
C GLY A 386 -21.15 -7.58 -2.02
N ASN A 387 -22.43 -7.24 -2.10
CA ASN A 387 -23.52 -8.21 -2.20
C ASN A 387 -23.45 -9.11 -3.45
N ASP A 388 -22.69 -8.70 -4.46
CA ASP A 388 -22.42 -9.43 -5.69
C ASP A 388 -21.17 -10.33 -5.60
N GLY A 389 -20.57 -10.45 -4.41
CA GLY A 389 -19.38 -11.26 -4.16
C GLY A 389 -18.07 -10.63 -4.64
N THR A 390 -18.09 -9.44 -5.25
CA THR A 390 -16.89 -8.75 -5.73
C THR A 390 -16.33 -7.78 -4.69
N LEU A 391 -15.04 -7.47 -4.80
CA LEU A 391 -14.37 -6.54 -3.90
C LEU A 391 -14.96 -5.14 -4.02
N ARG A 392 -15.06 -4.49 -2.88
CA ARG A 392 -15.31 -3.04 -2.74
C ARG A 392 -14.11 -2.40 -2.09
N MET A 393 -13.80 -1.18 -2.53
CA MET A 393 -12.69 -0.38 -2.00
C MET A 393 -13.02 1.11 -2.01
N ARG A 394 -12.66 1.78 -0.94
CA ARG A 394 -12.73 3.25 -0.84
C ARG A 394 -11.60 3.77 0.02
N PRO A 395 -11.23 5.04 -0.12
CA PRO A 395 -10.31 5.67 0.81
C PRO A 395 -10.86 5.58 2.24
N VAL A 396 -9.99 5.45 3.23
CA VAL A 396 -10.42 5.43 4.64
C VAL A 396 -11.15 6.72 4.99
N LYS A 397 -12.14 6.61 5.89
CA LYS A 397 -12.96 7.75 6.28
C LYS A 397 -12.14 8.84 6.99
N GLU A 398 -11.08 8.48 7.64
CA GLU A 398 -10.18 9.37 8.37
C GLU A 398 -9.65 10.51 7.49
N LEU A 399 -9.50 10.30 6.18
CA LEU A 399 -9.11 11.35 5.21
C LEU A 399 -10.05 12.56 5.19
N GLU A 400 -11.30 12.39 5.60
CA GLU A 400 -12.26 13.51 5.69
C GLU A 400 -11.84 14.57 6.72
N SER A 401 -11.00 14.20 7.70
CA SER A 401 -10.45 15.16 8.68
C SER A 401 -9.44 16.14 8.08
N LEU A 402 -8.88 15.82 6.91
CA LEU A 402 -7.97 16.70 6.18
C LEU A 402 -8.70 17.75 5.31
N ARG A 403 -10.02 17.62 5.13
CA ARG A 403 -10.80 18.49 4.27
C ARG A 403 -10.94 19.89 4.86
N MET A 404 -10.69 20.90 4.02
CA MET A 404 -10.88 22.31 4.29
C MET A 404 -11.63 22.97 3.13
N LYS A 405 -12.23 24.12 3.38
CA LYS A 405 -12.82 24.99 2.35
C LYS A 405 -13.72 24.26 1.35
N GLU A 406 -14.80 23.66 1.85
CA GLU A 406 -15.78 22.99 0.97
C GLU A 406 -16.36 23.97 -0.04
N SER A 407 -16.37 23.58 -1.30
CA SER A 407 -17.11 24.24 -2.38
C SER A 407 -18.06 23.25 -3.04
N VAL A 408 -19.25 23.72 -3.40
CA VAL A 408 -20.28 22.88 -4.04
C VAL A 408 -20.82 23.57 -5.28
N VAL A 409 -20.70 22.91 -6.42
CA VAL A 409 -21.32 23.34 -7.68
C VAL A 409 -22.33 22.26 -8.11
N SER A 410 -23.52 22.67 -8.51
CA SER A 410 -24.60 21.72 -8.81
C SER A 410 -25.28 21.99 -10.16
N ASN A 411 -25.93 20.96 -10.70
CA ASN A 411 -26.79 21.06 -11.87
C ASN A 411 -26.09 21.60 -13.13
N ILE A 412 -24.90 21.08 -13.44
CA ILE A 412 -24.17 21.45 -14.65
C ILE A 412 -24.63 20.58 -15.80
N LYS A 413 -24.94 21.22 -16.95
CA LYS A 413 -25.16 20.52 -18.23
C LYS A 413 -23.94 20.67 -19.12
N VAL A 414 -23.46 19.55 -19.68
CA VAL A 414 -22.39 19.51 -20.66
C VAL A 414 -22.92 18.95 -21.95
N VAL A 415 -22.99 19.77 -22.97
CA VAL A 415 -23.51 19.40 -24.30
C VAL A 415 -22.47 18.51 -24.99
N SER A 416 -22.95 17.57 -25.80
CA SER A 416 -22.09 16.67 -26.58
C SER A 416 -21.02 17.41 -27.39
N GLY A 417 -19.76 16.97 -27.26
CA GLY A 417 -18.61 17.57 -27.94
C GLY A 417 -18.08 18.86 -27.29
N SER A 418 -18.67 19.31 -26.18
CA SER A 418 -18.22 20.51 -25.46
C SER A 418 -17.34 20.20 -24.25
N VAL A 419 -16.59 21.20 -23.80
CA VAL A 419 -15.82 21.24 -22.56
C VAL A 419 -16.30 22.41 -21.73
N VAL A 420 -16.67 22.16 -20.48
CA VAL A 420 -17.12 23.18 -19.53
C VAL A 420 -16.03 23.37 -18.47
N LYS A 421 -15.37 24.51 -18.49
CA LYS A 421 -14.42 24.91 -17.44
C LYS A 421 -15.17 25.26 -16.16
N LEU A 422 -14.70 24.78 -15.01
CA LEU A 422 -15.17 25.25 -13.72
C LEU A 422 -14.55 26.62 -13.42
N GLN A 423 -15.33 27.49 -12.77
CA GLN A 423 -14.90 28.87 -12.49
C GLN A 423 -13.76 28.93 -11.46
N GLU A 424 -13.83 28.05 -10.45
CA GLU A 424 -12.78 27.98 -9.45
C GLU A 424 -11.65 27.07 -9.94
N PRO A 425 -10.41 27.55 -9.91
CA PRO A 425 -9.27 26.70 -10.21
C PRO A 425 -9.15 25.61 -9.14
N GLY A 426 -8.71 24.45 -9.55
CA GLY A 426 -8.29 23.41 -8.63
C GLY A 426 -7.09 23.82 -7.77
N ASN A 427 -6.76 23.00 -6.81
CA ASN A 427 -5.56 23.13 -6.00
C ASN A 427 -4.66 21.90 -6.25
N GLU A 428 -3.39 22.03 -5.92
CA GLU A 428 -2.45 20.90 -5.97
C GLU A 428 -2.66 19.88 -4.84
N LEU A 429 -3.41 20.26 -3.80
CA LEU A 429 -3.81 19.39 -2.68
C LEU A 429 -5.33 19.46 -2.56
N MET A 430 -6.02 18.49 -3.15
CA MET A 430 -7.47 18.54 -3.16
C MET A 430 -8.15 17.18 -3.26
N GLU A 431 -9.40 17.15 -2.83
CA GLU A 431 -10.36 16.08 -3.11
C GLU A 431 -11.51 16.63 -3.93
N LEU A 432 -11.95 15.86 -4.92
CA LEU A 432 -13.17 16.09 -5.71
C LEU A 432 -14.12 14.92 -5.52
N GLU A 433 -15.41 15.19 -5.31
CA GLU A 433 -16.47 14.21 -5.40
C GLU A 433 -17.48 14.66 -6.47
N ILE A 434 -17.58 13.90 -7.55
CA ILE A 434 -18.41 14.25 -8.72
C ILE A 434 -19.49 13.20 -8.87
N THR A 435 -20.76 13.63 -8.86
CA THR A 435 -21.92 12.76 -9.10
C THR A 435 -22.55 13.06 -10.44
N MET A 436 -22.52 12.09 -11.34
CA MET A 436 -23.07 12.16 -12.68
C MET A 436 -24.23 11.16 -12.82
N PRO A 437 -25.48 11.61 -12.90
CA PRO A 437 -26.65 10.76 -13.15
C PRO A 437 -26.52 10.00 -14.47
N PRO A 438 -27.34 8.96 -14.71
CA PRO A 438 -27.44 8.32 -16.01
C PRO A 438 -27.67 9.35 -17.11
N ASN A 439 -26.97 9.20 -18.22
CA ASN A 439 -26.97 10.18 -19.32
C ASN A 439 -26.82 9.49 -20.68
N SER A 440 -26.92 10.27 -21.77
CA SER A 440 -26.83 9.76 -23.15
C SER A 440 -25.39 9.68 -23.69
N ALA A 441 -24.43 10.28 -23.00
CA ALA A 441 -23.04 10.32 -23.47
C ALA A 441 -22.41 8.93 -23.59
N LYS A 442 -21.59 8.76 -24.62
CA LYS A 442 -20.78 7.55 -24.80
C LYS A 442 -19.51 7.62 -23.96
N GLN A 443 -18.87 8.79 -23.90
CA GLN A 443 -17.70 9.08 -23.08
C GLN A 443 -17.93 10.38 -22.31
N TYR A 444 -17.66 10.36 -21.01
CA TYR A 444 -17.85 11.53 -20.16
C TYR A 444 -17.03 11.46 -18.89
N GLY A 445 -16.64 12.61 -18.40
CA GLY A 445 -15.82 12.69 -17.19
C GLY A 445 -15.26 14.09 -16.94
N VAL A 446 -14.08 14.10 -16.33
CA VAL A 446 -13.40 15.30 -15.85
C VAL A 446 -11.97 15.35 -16.33
N LYS A 447 -11.47 16.53 -16.59
CA LYS A 447 -10.08 16.87 -16.81
C LYS A 447 -9.59 17.64 -15.59
N VAL A 448 -8.45 17.25 -15.06
CA VAL A 448 -7.80 17.89 -13.91
C VAL A 448 -6.37 18.28 -14.27
N GLY A 449 -5.77 19.22 -13.52
CA GLY A 449 -4.44 19.70 -13.81
C GLY A 449 -4.32 20.36 -15.18
N VAL A 450 -5.41 20.99 -15.67
CA VAL A 450 -5.42 21.60 -17.00
C VAL A 450 -4.63 22.89 -16.96
N SER A 451 -3.59 22.99 -17.81
CA SER A 451 -2.81 24.21 -17.97
C SER A 451 -3.64 25.30 -18.68
N GLU A 452 -3.26 26.55 -18.52
CA GLU A 452 -3.97 27.69 -19.11
C GLU A 452 -4.06 27.61 -20.65
N ASP A 453 -3.03 27.10 -21.27
CA ASP A 453 -2.94 26.90 -22.72
C ASP A 453 -3.48 25.55 -23.20
N GLY A 454 -3.95 24.69 -22.28
CA GLY A 454 -4.53 23.37 -22.59
C GLY A 454 -3.54 22.33 -23.10
N ARG A 455 -2.23 22.57 -23.04
CA ARG A 455 -1.21 21.60 -23.45
C ARG A 455 -1.02 20.48 -22.45
N GLU A 456 -1.33 20.74 -21.18
CA GLU A 456 -1.22 19.77 -20.09
C GLU A 456 -2.60 19.52 -19.50
N GLU A 457 -2.95 18.24 -19.35
CA GLU A 457 -4.21 17.78 -18.75
C GLU A 457 -4.09 16.30 -18.36
N THR A 458 -4.77 15.90 -17.28
CA THR A 458 -5.05 14.50 -16.94
C THR A 458 -6.53 14.25 -17.11
N VAL A 459 -6.93 13.22 -17.87
CA VAL A 459 -8.34 12.98 -18.18
C VAL A 459 -8.84 11.70 -17.50
N ILE A 460 -9.91 11.82 -16.71
CA ILE A 460 -10.55 10.72 -16.01
C ILE A 460 -11.98 10.61 -16.53
N TYR A 461 -12.34 9.46 -17.13
CA TYR A 461 -13.62 9.33 -17.76
C TYR A 461 -14.14 7.89 -17.82
N TYR A 462 -15.44 7.78 -17.93
CA TYR A 462 -16.13 6.54 -18.21
C TYR A 462 -16.40 6.40 -19.70
N ASP A 463 -15.97 5.29 -20.28
CA ASP A 463 -16.33 4.87 -21.63
C ASP A 463 -17.45 3.84 -21.55
N LYS A 464 -18.68 4.27 -21.86
CA LYS A 464 -19.89 3.44 -21.79
C LYS A 464 -19.88 2.32 -22.82
N SER A 465 -19.29 2.56 -23.99
CA SER A 465 -19.23 1.57 -25.07
C SER A 465 -18.29 0.44 -24.76
N GLU A 466 -17.17 0.73 -24.11
CA GLU A 466 -16.18 -0.25 -23.70
C GLU A 466 -16.39 -0.76 -22.26
N LYS A 467 -17.30 -0.14 -21.49
CA LYS A 467 -17.53 -0.43 -20.06
C LYS A 467 -16.23 -0.35 -19.25
N LYS A 468 -15.52 0.76 -19.42
CA LYS A 468 -14.23 1.00 -18.78
C LYS A 468 -14.19 2.36 -18.10
N LEU A 469 -13.57 2.40 -16.93
CA LEU A 469 -13.02 3.62 -16.35
C LEU A 469 -11.65 3.85 -16.96
N LYS A 470 -11.43 5.01 -17.56
CA LYS A 470 -10.17 5.35 -18.23
C LYS A 470 -9.49 6.52 -17.54
N PHE A 471 -8.18 6.40 -17.40
CA PHE A 471 -7.30 7.40 -16.83
C PHE A 471 -6.18 7.71 -17.82
N ASP A 472 -6.29 8.83 -18.51
CA ASP A 472 -5.41 9.22 -19.62
C ASP A 472 -4.34 10.21 -19.13
N THR A 473 -3.09 9.76 -19.11
CA THR A 473 -1.93 10.54 -18.73
C THR A 473 -1.06 10.98 -19.90
N ARG A 474 -1.50 10.78 -21.13
CA ARG A 474 -0.67 11.10 -22.32
C ARG A 474 -0.23 12.56 -22.39
N LYS A 475 -1.01 13.46 -21.77
CA LYS A 475 -0.70 14.88 -21.67
C LYS A 475 -0.43 15.34 -20.22
N SER A 476 -0.17 14.45 -19.29
CA SER A 476 0.02 14.78 -17.87
C SER A 476 1.49 15.03 -17.56
N GLY A 477 1.96 16.27 -17.69
CA GLY A 477 3.26 16.72 -17.21
C GLY A 477 4.49 16.18 -17.96
N LEU A 478 5.59 16.00 -17.23
CA LEU A 478 6.92 15.72 -17.77
C LEU A 478 7.02 14.37 -18.50
N SER A 479 7.99 14.26 -19.41
CA SER A 479 8.10 13.15 -20.37
C SER A 479 8.49 11.81 -19.75
N PHE A 480 9.13 11.79 -18.58
CA PHE A 480 9.48 10.55 -17.90
C PHE A 480 8.29 9.87 -17.20
N GLY A 481 7.19 10.59 -16.95
CA GLY A 481 5.95 10.01 -16.46
C GLY A 481 5.31 9.06 -17.49
N ARG A 482 4.52 8.11 -17.03
CA ARG A 482 3.84 7.13 -17.88
C ARG A 482 2.78 7.78 -18.76
N LYS A 483 3.04 7.84 -20.06
CA LYS A 483 2.20 8.50 -21.08
C LYS A 483 1.28 7.47 -21.76
N MET A 484 0.17 7.12 -21.10
CA MET A 484 -0.71 6.07 -21.55
C MET A 484 -2.16 6.32 -21.14
N ILE A 485 -3.06 5.48 -21.59
CA ILE A 485 -4.40 5.36 -21.04
C ILE A 485 -4.46 4.09 -20.21
N GLU A 486 -4.68 4.23 -18.91
CA GLU A 486 -5.03 3.12 -18.04
C GLU A 486 -6.50 2.81 -18.21
N GLU A 487 -6.85 1.53 -18.42
CA GLU A 487 -8.19 1.10 -18.76
C GLU A 487 -8.69 0.02 -17.82
N ALA A 488 -9.44 0.40 -16.80
CA ALA A 488 -9.99 -0.51 -15.81
C ALA A 488 -11.40 -0.96 -16.20
N PRO A 489 -11.73 -2.25 -16.20
CA PRO A 489 -13.08 -2.75 -16.39
C PRO A 489 -14.02 -2.13 -15.35
N PHE A 490 -15.09 -1.52 -15.81
CA PHE A 490 -16.06 -0.85 -14.95
C PHE A 490 -17.40 -0.71 -15.68
N GLU A 491 -18.44 -1.35 -15.17
CA GLU A 491 -19.78 -1.29 -15.75
C GLU A 491 -20.77 -0.65 -14.79
N LEU A 492 -21.46 0.38 -15.23
CA LEU A 492 -22.57 0.97 -14.50
C LEU A 492 -23.84 0.14 -14.71
N LYS A 493 -24.56 -0.15 -13.64
CA LYS A 493 -25.87 -0.80 -13.69
C LYS A 493 -26.90 0.18 -14.28
N VAL A 494 -28.00 -0.37 -14.79
CA VAL A 494 -29.11 0.47 -15.31
C VAL A 494 -29.62 1.40 -14.21
N GLY A 495 -29.66 2.70 -14.50
CA GLY A 495 -30.09 3.72 -13.54
C GLY A 495 -29.05 4.11 -12.48
N GLU A 496 -27.87 3.52 -12.49
CA GLU A 496 -26.80 3.85 -11.54
C GLU A 496 -26.07 5.13 -11.95
N PRO A 497 -25.88 6.11 -11.02
CA PRO A 497 -25.04 7.26 -11.29
C PRO A 497 -23.56 6.86 -11.26
N LEU A 498 -22.71 7.55 -12.00
CA LEU A 498 -21.27 7.50 -11.81
C LEU A 498 -20.89 8.47 -10.69
N VAL A 499 -20.24 7.96 -9.66
CA VAL A 499 -19.66 8.75 -8.58
C VAL A 499 -18.15 8.58 -8.62
N LEU A 500 -17.44 9.67 -8.88
CA LEU A 500 -15.98 9.71 -8.85
C LEU A 500 -15.53 10.47 -7.61
N ARG A 501 -14.63 9.88 -6.82
CA ARG A 501 -13.81 10.57 -5.83
C ARG A 501 -12.39 10.62 -6.36
N ILE A 502 -11.84 11.81 -6.47
CA ILE A 502 -10.52 12.06 -7.06
C ILE A 502 -9.68 12.81 -6.05
N PHE A 503 -8.52 12.27 -5.74
CA PHE A 503 -7.54 12.86 -4.84
C PHE A 503 -6.34 13.31 -5.65
N ILE A 504 -5.97 14.57 -5.49
CA ILE A 504 -4.81 15.18 -6.14
C ILE A 504 -3.86 15.64 -5.05
N ASP A 505 -2.64 15.13 -5.08
CA ASP A 505 -1.59 15.47 -4.13
C ASP A 505 -0.28 15.70 -4.89
N LYS A 506 -0.14 16.92 -5.41
CA LYS A 506 0.99 17.33 -6.24
C LYS A 506 1.21 16.39 -7.43
N SER A 507 2.10 15.42 -7.29
CA SER A 507 2.45 14.48 -8.35
C SER A 507 1.62 13.19 -8.35
N ILE A 508 0.66 13.03 -7.45
CA ILE A 508 -0.18 11.83 -7.37
C ILE A 508 -1.62 12.18 -7.67
N ILE A 509 -2.26 11.32 -8.47
CA ILE A 509 -3.71 11.32 -8.63
C ILE A 509 -4.24 9.92 -8.38
N GLU A 510 -5.18 9.79 -7.44
CA GLU A 510 -5.98 8.59 -7.23
C GLU A 510 -7.45 8.86 -7.51
N VAL A 511 -8.09 7.94 -8.22
CA VAL A 511 -9.53 8.00 -8.51
C VAL A 511 -10.23 6.74 -8.00
N PHE A 512 -11.39 6.93 -7.39
CA PHE A 512 -12.28 5.86 -6.93
C PHE A 512 -13.64 6.03 -7.61
N ALA A 513 -14.14 4.97 -8.23
CA ALA A 513 -15.42 4.96 -8.94
C ALA A 513 -16.40 3.99 -8.26
N ASN A 514 -17.50 4.50 -7.72
CA ASN A 514 -18.61 3.76 -7.08
C ASN A 514 -18.16 2.68 -6.09
N ASP A 515 -17.05 2.89 -5.36
CA ASP A 515 -16.41 1.93 -4.47
C ASP A 515 -16.04 0.57 -5.12
N ARG A 516 -16.09 0.47 -6.44
CA ARG A 516 -15.85 -0.79 -7.17
C ARG A 516 -14.53 -0.81 -7.93
N GLN A 517 -14.02 0.33 -8.33
CA GLN A 517 -12.79 0.46 -9.07
C GLN A 517 -11.96 1.62 -8.55
N ALA A 518 -10.64 1.45 -8.54
CA ALA A 518 -9.71 2.52 -8.23
C ALA A 518 -8.48 2.47 -9.15
N ILE A 519 -7.98 3.64 -9.52
CA ILE A 519 -6.73 3.81 -10.29
C ILE A 519 -5.90 4.87 -9.58
N GLY A 520 -4.63 4.59 -9.33
CA GLY A 520 -3.69 5.54 -8.75
C GLY A 520 -2.35 5.50 -9.48
N ARG A 521 -1.76 6.67 -9.73
CA ARG A 521 -0.44 6.78 -10.33
C ARG A 521 0.20 8.14 -10.16
N MET A 522 1.52 8.16 -10.38
CA MET A 522 2.25 9.41 -10.44
C MET A 522 1.98 10.14 -11.76
N VAL A 523 1.81 11.45 -11.66
CA VAL A 523 1.82 12.41 -12.74
C VAL A 523 2.81 13.51 -12.37
N TYR A 524 3.47 14.15 -13.30
CA TYR A 524 4.50 15.13 -12.96
C TYR A 524 4.18 16.47 -13.62
N PRO A 525 3.25 17.29 -13.05
CA PRO A 525 2.83 18.55 -13.65
C PRO A 525 4.03 19.48 -13.91
N ALA A 526 4.10 20.04 -15.11
CA ALA A 526 5.20 20.90 -15.53
C ALA A 526 4.75 22.35 -15.73
N LEU A 527 3.51 22.58 -16.12
CA LEU A 527 2.97 23.88 -16.48
C LEU A 527 2.14 24.53 -15.35
N GLY A 528 2.13 23.92 -14.15
CA GLY A 528 1.41 24.45 -12.98
C GLY A 528 -0.11 24.54 -13.21
N GLY A 529 -0.66 23.72 -14.10
CA GLY A 529 -2.06 23.70 -14.43
C GLY A 529 -2.92 23.31 -13.23
N ARG A 530 -3.91 24.14 -12.90
CA ARG A 530 -4.89 23.90 -11.81
C ARG A 530 -6.33 23.88 -12.35
N GLY A 531 -6.49 23.90 -13.66
CA GLY A 531 -7.81 23.91 -14.30
C GLY A 531 -8.56 22.59 -14.07
N ILE A 532 -9.86 22.70 -13.85
CA ILE A 532 -10.79 21.56 -13.82
C ILE A 532 -11.81 21.79 -14.91
N SER A 533 -12.07 20.79 -15.73
CA SER A 533 -13.05 20.88 -16.80
C SER A 533 -13.84 19.60 -16.93
N LEU A 534 -15.12 19.72 -17.25
CA LEU A 534 -15.99 18.61 -17.58
C LEU A 534 -16.08 18.44 -19.09
N PHE A 535 -16.24 17.22 -19.57
CA PHE A 535 -16.44 16.99 -21.00
C PHE A 535 -17.45 15.86 -21.24
N SER A 536 -18.05 15.88 -22.41
CA SER A 536 -18.98 14.87 -22.88
C SER A 536 -18.82 14.64 -24.37
N ALA A 537 -18.88 13.40 -24.81
CA ALA A 537 -18.83 13.01 -26.22
C ALA A 537 -19.87 11.94 -26.56
N GLY A 538 -20.46 12.05 -27.73
CA GLY A 538 -21.47 11.09 -28.22
C GLY A 538 -22.79 11.12 -27.47
N GLY A 539 -23.14 12.25 -26.88
CA GLY A 539 -24.35 12.52 -26.13
C GLY A 539 -24.13 13.57 -25.04
N ASP A 540 -25.21 14.14 -24.51
CA ASP A 540 -25.14 15.12 -23.41
C ASP A 540 -24.91 14.43 -22.07
N MET A 541 -24.21 15.12 -21.16
CA MET A 541 -24.00 14.73 -19.76
C MET A 541 -24.63 15.75 -18.82
N ALA A 542 -25.24 15.27 -17.75
CA ALA A 542 -25.59 16.08 -16.59
C ALA A 542 -24.69 15.76 -15.41
N VAL A 543 -24.32 16.77 -14.66
CA VAL A 543 -23.62 16.61 -13.37
C VAL A 543 -24.54 17.12 -12.28
N LYS A 544 -24.90 16.24 -11.34
CA LYS A 544 -25.77 16.57 -10.21
C LYS A 544 -25.05 17.48 -9.23
N SER A 545 -23.83 17.12 -8.87
CA SER A 545 -23.00 17.87 -7.94
C SER A 545 -21.52 17.61 -8.15
N ILE A 546 -20.73 18.64 -7.92
CA ILE A 546 -19.30 18.57 -7.69
C ILE A 546 -19.06 19.16 -6.32
N LYS A 547 -18.48 18.38 -5.42
CA LYS A 547 -17.94 18.88 -4.17
C LYS A 547 -16.44 18.88 -4.28
N SER A 548 -15.81 19.92 -3.78
CA SER A 548 -14.35 20.03 -3.72
C SER A 548 -13.91 20.49 -2.35
N TRP A 549 -12.77 20.00 -1.92
CA TRP A 549 -12.10 20.39 -0.69
C TRP A 549 -10.62 20.61 -0.95
N GLU A 550 -10.05 21.63 -0.31
CA GLU A 550 -8.61 21.67 -0.11
C GLU A 550 -8.22 20.62 0.93
N MET A 551 -7.08 19.96 0.75
CA MET A 551 -6.61 18.94 1.68
C MET A 551 -5.44 19.46 2.50
N SER A 552 -5.51 19.31 3.83
CA SER A 552 -4.38 19.59 4.73
C SER A 552 -3.25 18.58 4.53
N PRO A 553 -2.00 19.01 4.57
CA PRO A 553 -0.88 18.10 4.68
C PRO A 553 -0.96 17.24 5.95
N SER A 554 -0.57 15.96 5.85
CA SER A 554 -0.39 15.06 6.99
C SER A 554 1.07 14.57 7.13
N ASN A 555 1.87 14.68 6.08
CA ASN A 555 3.30 14.43 6.20
C ASN A 555 3.98 15.54 7.00
N PRO A 556 4.97 15.20 7.86
CA PRO A 556 5.62 16.19 8.73
C PRO A 556 6.47 17.20 7.96
N TYR A 557 6.86 16.90 6.74
CA TYR A 557 7.59 17.76 5.81
C TYR A 557 7.63 17.11 4.42
#